data_a8d4acb0c522bf9c2ab048c4371ea52a
#
_entry.id   a8d4acb0c522bf9c2ab048c4371ea52a
#
_cell.length_a   1.000
_cell.length_b   1.000
_cell.length_c   1.000
_cell.angle_alpha   90.00
_cell.angle_beta   90.00
_cell.angle_gamma   90.00
#
_symmetry.space_group_name_H-M   'P 1'
#
loop_
_entity.id
_entity.type
_entity.pdbx_description
1 polymer ?
#
loop_
_entity_poly.entity_id
_entity_poly.type
_entity_poly.pdbx_seq_one_letter_code
_entity_poly.pdbx_strand_id
1 'polypeptide(L)'
;MSVELTNVGHKFAATPWLFRHLSARCEDGAPTAIIGPSGSGKSTLLSLIAGWETPTEGTISVPRPSGEQKPRIAWVFQNPFGVRARSAIDHVVLPLLARGMSRAQAEAEAHRLLDAFNLAHLATRPFRDLSGGEAQRVLLARGLACAPTLLLVDEPTAQLDQSTARDIASTLGSLREDGVSVVIATHDPSIRAQCDAVIDLAHFQDEEEQR
;
A
#
# COMPACT_ATOMS: atom_id res chain seq x y z
N MET A 1 13.92 0.06 10.84
CA MET A 1 12.75 0.38 11.69
C MET A 1 11.60 -0.48 11.21
N SER A 2 10.75 -1.06 12.08
CA SER A 2 9.72 -2.04 11.68
C SER A 2 8.34 -1.62 12.19
N VAL A 3 7.28 -1.98 11.46
CA VAL A 3 5.91 -1.91 11.98
C VAL A 3 5.74 -3.09 12.93
N GLU A 4 5.33 -2.84 14.17
CA GLU A 4 5.11 -3.87 15.17
C GLU A 4 3.64 -3.91 15.59
N LEU A 5 3.06 -5.10 15.52
CA LEU A 5 1.73 -5.41 16.01
C LEU A 5 1.88 -6.30 17.24
N THR A 6 1.30 -5.88 18.37
CA THR A 6 1.41 -6.63 19.63
C THR A 6 0.01 -6.95 20.15
N ASN A 7 -0.36 -8.23 20.10
CA ASN A 7 -1.64 -8.75 20.57
C ASN A 7 -2.86 -7.96 20.04
N VAL A 8 -2.82 -7.60 18.74
CA VAL A 8 -3.83 -6.76 18.11
C VAL A 8 -5.10 -7.54 17.89
N GLY A 9 -6.23 -6.98 18.33
CA GLY A 9 -7.57 -7.45 18.02
C GLY A 9 -8.46 -6.30 17.59
N HIS A 10 -9.35 -6.56 16.62
CA HIS A 10 -10.30 -5.55 16.17
C HIS A 10 -11.66 -6.15 15.82
N LYS A 11 -12.69 -5.42 16.24
CA LYS A 11 -14.09 -5.60 15.85
C LYS A 11 -14.78 -4.25 15.74
N PHE A 12 -15.77 -4.15 14.90
CA PHE A 12 -16.67 -3.00 14.89
C PHE A 12 -17.75 -3.17 15.98
N ALA A 13 -18.37 -2.05 16.38
CA ALA A 13 -19.43 -2.09 17.39
C ALA A 13 -20.53 -3.11 17.00
N ALA A 14 -20.87 -4.00 17.93
CA ALA A 14 -21.88 -5.05 17.77
C ALA A 14 -21.64 -6.09 16.65
N THR A 15 -20.40 -6.19 16.13
CA THR A 15 -20.04 -7.26 15.19
C THR A 15 -19.09 -8.27 15.82
N PRO A 16 -19.00 -9.48 15.24
CA PRO A 16 -17.96 -10.44 15.59
C PRO A 16 -16.55 -9.88 15.44
N TRP A 17 -15.59 -10.56 16.03
CA TRP A 17 -14.19 -10.21 15.86
C TRP A 17 -13.75 -10.46 14.40
N LEU A 18 -13.09 -9.48 13.79
CA LEU A 18 -12.43 -9.69 12.52
C LEU A 18 -11.16 -10.55 12.69
N PHE A 19 -10.41 -10.25 13.74
CA PHE A 19 -9.22 -11.00 14.16
C PHE A 19 -8.86 -10.63 15.61
N ARG A 20 -8.14 -11.54 16.29
CA ARG A 20 -7.63 -11.33 17.65
C ARG A 20 -6.24 -11.92 17.83
N HIS A 21 -5.56 -11.46 18.87
CA HIS A 21 -4.24 -11.97 19.28
C HIS A 21 -3.17 -11.88 18.19
N LEU A 22 -3.34 -11.01 17.21
CA LEU A 22 -2.41 -10.85 16.12
C LEU A 22 -1.14 -10.16 16.63
N SER A 23 -0.03 -10.89 16.58
CA SER A 23 1.30 -10.35 16.85
C SER A 23 2.18 -10.64 15.65
N ALA A 24 2.72 -9.58 15.04
CA ALA A 24 3.52 -9.67 13.83
C ALA A 24 4.47 -8.48 13.73
N ARG A 25 5.49 -8.63 12.91
CA ARG A 25 6.45 -7.58 12.60
C ARG A 25 6.65 -7.47 11.10
N CYS A 26 6.51 -6.26 10.56
CA CYS A 26 6.86 -5.96 9.18
C CYS A 26 8.22 -5.26 9.18
N GLU A 27 9.23 -5.93 8.65
CA GLU A 27 10.59 -5.43 8.67
C GLU A 27 10.78 -4.26 7.70
N ASP A 28 11.71 -3.38 8.04
CA ASP A 28 12.08 -2.23 7.21
C ASP A 28 12.69 -2.70 5.88
N GLY A 29 12.23 -2.10 4.79
CA GLY A 29 12.68 -2.47 3.45
C GLY A 29 12.24 -3.85 2.97
N ALA A 30 11.44 -4.58 3.74
CA ALA A 30 10.96 -5.91 3.38
C ALA A 30 9.45 -5.88 3.09
N PRO A 31 9.00 -6.14 1.86
CA PRO A 31 7.58 -6.23 1.57
C PRO A 31 6.89 -7.32 2.38
N THR A 32 5.78 -6.97 3.04
CA THR A 32 4.96 -7.88 3.85
C THR A 32 3.59 -8.02 3.23
N ALA A 33 3.16 -9.25 2.94
CA ALA A 33 1.81 -9.54 2.47
C ALA A 33 0.85 -9.79 3.65
N ILE A 34 -0.31 -9.18 3.63
CA ILE A 34 -1.46 -9.55 4.46
C ILE A 34 -2.40 -10.36 3.57
N ILE A 35 -2.62 -11.62 3.92
CA ILE A 35 -3.50 -12.53 3.19
C ILE A 35 -4.67 -12.99 4.07
N GLY A 36 -5.67 -13.57 3.45
CA GLY A 36 -6.87 -14.09 4.12
C GLY A 36 -8.09 -14.02 3.21
N PRO A 37 -9.18 -14.69 3.58
CA PRO A 37 -10.41 -14.69 2.80
C PRO A 37 -11.02 -13.28 2.67
N SER A 38 -12.00 -13.13 1.77
CA SER A 38 -12.77 -11.89 1.69
C SER A 38 -13.48 -11.65 3.04
N GLY A 39 -13.46 -10.41 3.52
CA GLY A 39 -14.04 -10.05 4.81
C GLY A 39 -13.18 -10.37 6.04
N SER A 40 -11.99 -10.96 5.90
CA SER A 40 -11.12 -11.27 7.05
C SER A 40 -10.51 -10.05 7.75
N GLY A 41 -10.74 -8.83 7.24
CA GLY A 41 -10.23 -7.60 7.85
C GLY A 41 -8.89 -7.11 7.29
N LYS A 42 -8.44 -7.55 6.10
CA LYS A 42 -7.17 -7.08 5.48
C LYS A 42 -7.10 -5.56 5.36
N SER A 43 -8.09 -4.94 4.73
CA SER A 43 -8.17 -3.47 4.59
C SER A 43 -8.34 -2.76 5.94
N THR A 44 -9.03 -3.40 6.89
CA THR A 44 -9.16 -2.90 8.26
C THR A 44 -7.80 -2.92 8.97
N LEU A 45 -7.01 -3.98 8.81
CA LEU A 45 -5.66 -4.02 9.38
C LEU A 45 -4.77 -2.93 8.78
N LEU A 46 -4.87 -2.65 7.47
CA LEU A 46 -4.19 -1.50 6.86
C LEU A 46 -4.65 -0.17 7.47
N SER A 47 -5.97 0.02 7.74
CA SER A 47 -6.51 1.21 8.41
C SER A 47 -5.93 1.40 9.82
N LEU A 48 -5.82 0.31 10.57
CA LEU A 48 -5.22 0.32 11.91
C LEU A 48 -3.73 0.67 11.87
N ILE A 49 -2.98 0.11 10.91
CA ILE A 49 -1.56 0.44 10.70
C ILE A 49 -1.40 1.90 10.28
N ALA A 50 -2.31 2.43 9.45
CA ALA A 50 -2.31 3.84 9.06
C ALA A 50 -2.65 4.80 10.22
N GLY A 51 -3.18 4.27 11.34
CA GLY A 51 -3.66 5.07 12.45
C GLY A 51 -4.98 5.82 12.17
N TRP A 52 -5.74 5.38 11.17
CA TRP A 52 -7.07 5.93 10.87
C TRP A 52 -8.12 5.36 11.80
N GLU A 53 -7.88 4.18 12.32
CA GLU A 53 -8.68 3.52 13.35
C GLU A 53 -7.78 3.07 14.50
N THR A 54 -8.39 2.84 15.65
CA THR A 54 -7.70 2.33 16.84
C THR A 54 -8.06 0.86 17.02
N PRO A 55 -7.10 -0.04 17.27
CA PRO A 55 -7.41 -1.42 17.54
C PRO A 55 -8.27 -1.55 18.82
N THR A 56 -9.16 -2.53 18.84
CA THR A 56 -10.00 -2.80 20.02
C THR A 56 -9.16 -3.37 21.16
N GLU A 57 -8.14 -4.17 20.84
CA GLU A 57 -7.18 -4.75 21.78
C GLU A 57 -5.76 -4.62 21.20
N GLY A 58 -4.75 -4.57 22.08
CA GLY A 58 -3.35 -4.53 21.70
C GLY A 58 -2.86 -3.16 21.24
N THR A 59 -1.68 -3.16 20.61
CA THR A 59 -1.03 -1.92 20.16
C THR A 59 -0.35 -2.09 18.81
N ILE A 60 -0.29 -1.01 18.04
CA ILE A 60 0.45 -0.94 16.77
C ILE A 60 1.46 0.19 16.87
N SER A 61 2.71 -0.13 16.58
CA SER A 61 3.81 0.84 16.50
C SER A 61 4.29 0.97 15.06
N VAL A 62 4.24 2.18 14.53
CA VAL A 62 4.77 2.50 13.20
C VAL A 62 6.02 3.35 13.34
N PRO A 63 7.13 2.98 12.69
CA PRO A 63 8.40 3.68 12.83
C PRO A 63 8.31 5.10 12.29
N ARG A 64 9.02 6.01 12.95
CA ARG A 64 9.12 7.42 12.57
C ARG A 64 10.54 7.71 12.09
N PRO A 65 10.70 8.48 11.02
CA PRO A 65 12.01 8.96 10.64
C PRO A 65 12.67 9.75 11.76
N SER A 66 13.99 9.69 11.87
CA SER A 66 14.74 10.47 12.86
C SER A 66 14.44 11.97 12.68
N GLY A 67 14.01 12.62 13.76
CA GLY A 67 13.64 14.04 13.76
C GLY A 67 12.22 14.37 13.31
N GLU A 68 11.43 13.40 12.88
CA GLU A 68 10.03 13.59 12.51
C GLU A 68 9.08 13.16 13.64
N GLN A 69 7.98 13.92 13.81
CA GLN A 69 6.98 13.63 14.84
C GLN A 69 6.02 12.50 14.43
N LYS A 70 5.83 12.28 13.10
CA LYS A 70 4.88 11.32 12.54
C LYS A 70 5.52 10.51 11.41
N PRO A 71 5.11 9.25 11.21
CA PRO A 71 5.51 8.48 10.03
C PRO A 71 4.92 9.11 8.76
N ARG A 72 5.64 9.01 7.65
CA ARG A 72 5.11 9.35 6.33
C ARG A 72 4.47 8.10 5.72
N ILE A 73 3.16 8.03 5.79
CA ILE A 73 2.39 6.90 5.26
C ILE A 73 1.73 7.31 3.96
N ALA A 74 1.96 6.55 2.88
CA ALA A 74 1.18 6.64 1.66
C ALA A 74 0.28 5.41 1.56
N TRP A 75 -0.95 5.60 1.07
CA TRP A 75 -1.90 4.52 0.85
C TRP A 75 -2.38 4.49 -0.60
N VAL A 76 -2.27 3.33 -1.20
CA VAL A 76 -2.83 3.03 -2.52
C VAL A 76 -4.02 2.10 -2.33
N PHE A 77 -5.21 2.59 -2.66
CA PHE A 77 -6.47 1.87 -2.49
C PHE A 77 -6.72 0.90 -3.65
N GLN A 78 -7.54 -0.11 -3.40
CA GLN A 78 -7.98 -1.11 -4.37
C GLN A 78 -8.59 -0.46 -5.63
N ASN A 79 -9.46 0.53 -5.45
CA ASN A 79 -10.06 1.26 -6.56
C ASN A 79 -9.23 2.51 -6.86
N PRO A 80 -8.76 2.70 -8.12
CA PRO A 80 -7.96 3.85 -8.45
C PRO A 80 -8.81 5.13 -8.53
N PHE A 81 -8.62 6.02 -7.55
CA PHE A 81 -9.24 7.34 -7.55
C PHE A 81 -8.24 8.43 -7.90
N GLY A 82 -8.52 9.13 -8.99
CA GLY A 82 -7.73 10.26 -9.47
C GLY A 82 -8.60 11.41 -9.97
N VAL A 83 -7.99 12.57 -10.17
CA VAL A 83 -8.66 13.75 -10.75
C VAL A 83 -8.82 13.51 -12.24
N ARG A 84 -10.04 13.20 -12.69
CA ARG A 84 -10.37 12.72 -14.04
C ARG A 84 -9.77 13.54 -15.19
N ALA A 85 -9.71 14.88 -15.04
CA ALA A 85 -9.24 15.80 -16.08
C ALA A 85 -7.72 16.06 -16.04
N ARG A 86 -7.02 15.63 -14.96
CA ARG A 86 -5.58 15.78 -14.84
C ARG A 86 -4.86 14.66 -15.59
N SER A 87 -3.68 14.97 -16.12
CA SER A 87 -2.82 13.97 -16.76
C SER A 87 -2.21 12.99 -15.75
N ALA A 88 -1.73 11.85 -16.23
CA ALA A 88 -1.04 10.86 -15.41
C ALA A 88 0.15 11.51 -14.66
N ILE A 89 0.96 12.31 -15.37
CA ILE A 89 2.11 12.97 -14.75
C ILE A 89 1.71 14.00 -13.70
N ASP A 90 0.61 14.73 -13.87
CA ASP A 90 0.15 15.70 -12.85
C ASP A 90 -0.14 15.04 -11.50
N HIS A 91 -0.61 13.78 -11.51
CA HIS A 91 -0.86 13.04 -10.28
C HIS A 91 0.43 12.73 -9.51
N VAL A 92 1.54 12.53 -10.22
CA VAL A 92 2.84 12.22 -9.65
C VAL A 92 3.63 13.48 -9.30
N VAL A 93 3.50 14.54 -10.10
CA VAL A 93 4.15 15.84 -9.87
C VAL A 93 3.64 16.53 -8.61
N LEU A 94 2.33 16.44 -8.33
CA LEU A 94 1.71 17.19 -7.22
C LEU A 94 2.35 16.89 -5.85
N PRO A 95 2.53 15.63 -5.42
CA PRO A 95 3.20 15.35 -4.15
C PRO A 95 4.68 15.77 -4.14
N LEU A 96 5.38 15.75 -5.26
CA LEU A 96 6.76 16.21 -5.37
C LEU A 96 6.88 17.73 -5.16
N LEU A 97 5.95 18.51 -5.74
CA LEU A 97 5.84 19.94 -5.47
C LEU A 97 5.51 20.21 -4.00
N ALA A 98 4.60 19.43 -3.40
CA ALA A 98 4.25 19.56 -1.98
C ALA A 98 5.43 19.29 -1.04
N ARG A 99 6.43 18.54 -1.51
CA ARG A 99 7.72 18.30 -0.82
C ARG A 99 8.75 19.42 -1.03
N GLY A 100 8.39 20.48 -1.76
CA GLY A 100 9.26 21.64 -1.99
C GLY A 100 10.16 21.53 -3.21
N MET A 101 9.99 20.53 -4.09
CA MET A 101 10.74 20.48 -5.35
C MET A 101 10.31 21.60 -6.29
N SER A 102 11.25 22.14 -7.08
CA SER A 102 10.90 23.03 -8.17
C SER A 102 10.11 22.27 -9.25
N ARG A 103 9.34 22.99 -10.07
CA ARG A 103 8.54 22.37 -11.14
C ARG A 103 9.37 21.48 -12.05
N ALA A 104 10.54 21.94 -12.49
CA ALA A 104 11.43 21.19 -13.36
C ALA A 104 11.96 19.90 -12.70
N GLN A 105 12.33 19.98 -11.43
CA GLN A 105 12.76 18.80 -10.66
C GLN A 105 11.61 17.80 -10.48
N ALA A 106 10.42 18.28 -10.13
CA ALA A 106 9.25 17.44 -9.93
C ALA A 106 8.82 16.73 -11.23
N GLU A 107 8.87 17.41 -12.39
CA GLU A 107 8.57 16.79 -13.68
C GLU A 107 9.60 15.72 -14.06
N ALA A 108 10.89 15.99 -13.89
CA ALA A 108 11.94 15.01 -14.15
C ALA A 108 11.79 13.76 -13.29
N GLU A 109 11.54 13.94 -11.99
CA GLU A 109 11.33 12.81 -11.05
C GLU A 109 10.02 12.06 -11.33
N ALA A 110 8.94 12.78 -11.68
CA ALA A 110 7.67 12.17 -12.05
C ALA A 110 7.80 11.28 -13.30
N HIS A 111 8.58 11.73 -14.31
CA HIS A 111 8.87 10.90 -15.48
C HIS A 111 9.64 9.64 -15.10
N ARG A 112 10.65 9.74 -14.22
CA ARG A 112 11.40 8.57 -13.72
C ARG A 112 10.48 7.58 -13.02
N LEU A 113 9.60 8.06 -12.14
CA LEU A 113 8.63 7.22 -11.43
C LEU A 113 7.62 6.57 -12.38
N LEU A 114 7.09 7.30 -13.37
CA LEU A 114 6.19 6.73 -14.38
C LEU A 114 6.90 5.69 -15.25
N ASP A 115 8.16 5.90 -15.59
CA ASP A 115 8.95 4.95 -16.37
C ASP A 115 9.16 3.64 -15.62
N ALA A 116 9.43 3.69 -14.30
CA ALA A 116 9.55 2.51 -13.45
C ALA A 116 8.27 1.63 -13.42
N PHE A 117 7.12 2.21 -13.73
CA PHE A 117 5.84 1.50 -13.88
C PHE A 117 5.43 1.27 -15.34
N ASN A 118 6.34 1.43 -16.31
CA ASN A 118 6.08 1.32 -17.76
C ASN A 118 4.95 2.25 -18.24
N LEU A 119 4.90 3.49 -17.71
CA LEU A 119 3.85 4.49 -18.02
C LEU A 119 4.39 5.76 -18.68
N ALA A 120 5.67 5.83 -19.04
CA ALA A 120 6.27 7.04 -19.63
C ALA A 120 5.50 7.54 -20.88
N HIS A 121 5.03 6.60 -21.72
CA HIS A 121 4.26 6.89 -22.93
C HIS A 121 2.84 7.42 -22.66
N LEU A 122 2.35 7.34 -21.43
CA LEU A 122 1.02 7.79 -21.00
C LEU A 122 1.08 9.07 -20.16
N ALA A 123 2.25 9.65 -19.94
CA ALA A 123 2.46 10.77 -19.01
C ALA A 123 1.46 11.91 -19.20
N THR A 124 1.16 12.29 -20.43
CA THR A 124 0.24 13.40 -20.76
C THR A 124 -1.22 12.97 -20.89
N ARG A 125 -1.52 11.65 -20.83
CA ARG A 125 -2.89 11.14 -20.97
C ARG A 125 -3.74 11.54 -19.76
N PRO A 126 -4.97 12.04 -19.96
CA PRO A 126 -5.90 12.29 -18.86
C PRO A 126 -6.23 11.01 -18.07
N PHE A 127 -6.35 11.13 -16.74
CA PHE A 127 -6.59 9.98 -15.86
C PHE A 127 -7.85 9.18 -16.23
N ARG A 128 -8.90 9.87 -16.68
CA ARG A 128 -10.16 9.23 -17.13
C ARG A 128 -10.00 8.32 -18.35
N ASP A 129 -8.93 8.51 -19.14
CA ASP A 129 -8.69 7.77 -20.39
C ASP A 129 -7.68 6.62 -20.20
N LEU A 130 -7.26 6.39 -18.94
CA LEU A 130 -6.42 5.27 -18.54
C LEU A 130 -7.28 4.02 -18.29
N SER A 131 -6.75 2.85 -18.63
CA SER A 131 -7.30 1.57 -18.17
C SER A 131 -7.18 1.46 -16.65
N GLY A 132 -7.95 0.53 -16.03
CA GLY A 132 -7.87 0.31 -14.58
C GLY A 132 -6.45 0.00 -14.09
N GLY A 133 -5.72 -0.84 -14.84
CA GLY A 133 -4.33 -1.18 -14.52
C GLY A 133 -3.34 -0.03 -14.71
N GLU A 134 -3.50 0.78 -15.75
CA GLU A 134 -2.69 1.99 -15.96
C GLU A 134 -2.94 2.99 -14.83
N ALA A 135 -4.22 3.23 -14.48
CA ALA A 135 -4.61 4.10 -13.39
C ALA A 135 -4.02 3.62 -12.04
N GLN A 136 -4.08 2.32 -11.75
CA GLN A 136 -3.51 1.74 -10.54
C GLN A 136 -2.00 1.96 -10.45
N ARG A 137 -1.26 1.75 -11.55
CA ARG A 137 0.18 2.02 -11.60
C ARG A 137 0.53 3.49 -11.44
N VAL A 138 -0.28 4.41 -12.01
CA VAL A 138 -0.12 5.86 -11.75
C VAL A 138 -0.27 6.18 -10.28
N LEU A 139 -1.23 5.55 -9.56
CA LEU A 139 -1.42 5.78 -8.13
C LEU A 139 -0.30 5.17 -7.27
N LEU A 140 0.30 4.06 -7.69
CA LEU A 140 1.53 3.54 -7.07
C LEU A 140 2.70 4.53 -7.23
N ALA A 141 2.94 5.03 -8.45
CA ALA A 141 3.95 6.06 -8.71
C ALA A 141 3.70 7.33 -7.86
N ARG A 142 2.42 7.76 -7.75
CA ARG A 142 2.02 8.88 -6.87
C ARG A 142 2.32 8.59 -5.40
N GLY A 143 2.05 7.37 -4.93
CA GLY A 143 2.36 6.95 -3.56
C GLY A 143 3.84 7.09 -3.25
N LEU A 144 4.70 6.63 -4.16
CA LEU A 144 6.16 6.76 -4.02
C LEU A 144 6.64 8.21 -4.09
N ALA A 145 6.00 9.05 -4.92
CA ALA A 145 6.31 10.47 -5.02
C ALA A 145 6.14 11.22 -3.67
N CYS A 146 5.32 10.68 -2.75
CA CYS A 146 5.20 11.20 -1.39
C CYS A 146 6.46 10.94 -0.52
N ALA A 147 7.45 10.19 -0.99
CA ALA A 147 8.59 9.65 -0.23
C ALA A 147 8.14 9.03 1.11
N PRO A 148 7.27 8.04 1.06
CA PRO A 148 6.75 7.44 2.28
C PRO A 148 7.85 6.67 3.01
N THR A 149 7.73 6.54 4.34
CA THR A 149 8.47 5.55 5.12
C THR A 149 7.71 4.22 5.16
N LEU A 150 6.40 4.29 4.95
CA LEU A 150 5.51 3.13 4.88
C LEU A 150 4.52 3.31 3.73
N LEU A 151 4.54 2.38 2.78
CA LEU A 151 3.57 2.28 1.70
C LEU A 151 2.56 1.17 2.02
N LEU A 152 1.30 1.54 2.16
CA LEU A 152 0.18 0.62 2.31
C LEU A 152 -0.50 0.44 0.96
N VAL A 153 -0.70 -0.79 0.55
CA VAL A 153 -1.30 -1.12 -0.75
C VAL A 153 -2.43 -2.12 -0.56
N ASP A 154 -3.62 -1.76 -0.99
CA ASP A 154 -4.80 -2.61 -0.85
C ASP A 154 -5.18 -3.19 -2.21
N GLU A 155 -5.08 -4.52 -2.35
CA GLU A 155 -5.45 -5.33 -3.53
C GLU A 155 -5.00 -4.72 -4.87
N PRO A 156 -3.69 -4.47 -5.08
CA PRO A 156 -3.21 -3.71 -6.23
C PRO A 156 -3.44 -4.38 -7.58
N THR A 157 -3.80 -5.67 -7.61
CA THR A 157 -3.95 -6.49 -8.82
C THR A 157 -5.37 -6.99 -9.05
N ALA A 158 -6.33 -6.64 -8.18
CA ALA A 158 -7.69 -7.21 -8.17
C ALA A 158 -8.48 -7.09 -9.49
N GLN A 159 -8.10 -6.16 -10.38
CA GLN A 159 -8.79 -5.89 -11.64
C GLN A 159 -7.84 -5.99 -12.85
N LEU A 160 -6.71 -6.67 -12.71
CA LEU A 160 -5.65 -6.71 -13.70
C LEU A 160 -5.51 -8.08 -14.35
N ASP A 161 -5.04 -8.09 -15.58
CA ASP A 161 -4.55 -9.30 -16.22
C ASP A 161 -3.25 -9.79 -15.56
N GLN A 162 -2.95 -11.08 -15.77
CA GLN A 162 -1.80 -11.73 -15.12
C GLN A 162 -0.44 -11.11 -15.46
N SER A 163 -0.27 -10.55 -16.68
CA SER A 163 0.99 -9.92 -17.07
C SER A 163 1.21 -8.64 -16.30
N THR A 164 0.20 -7.78 -16.27
CA THR A 164 0.22 -6.51 -15.52
C THR A 164 0.36 -6.75 -14.00
N ALA A 165 -0.28 -7.78 -13.46
CA ALA A 165 -0.14 -8.16 -12.06
C ALA A 165 1.31 -8.53 -11.70
N ARG A 166 2.01 -9.29 -12.56
CA ARG A 166 3.43 -9.63 -12.37
C ARG A 166 4.34 -8.41 -12.43
N ASP A 167 4.09 -7.47 -13.35
CA ASP A 167 4.86 -6.23 -13.46
C ASP A 167 4.75 -5.40 -12.18
N ILE A 168 3.53 -5.26 -11.64
CA ILE A 168 3.29 -4.58 -10.35
C ILE A 168 3.99 -5.33 -9.22
N ALA A 169 3.88 -6.64 -9.15
CA ALA A 169 4.52 -7.45 -8.13
C ALA A 169 6.04 -7.26 -8.15
N SER A 170 6.66 -7.30 -9.34
CA SER A 170 8.10 -7.06 -9.53
C SER A 170 8.49 -5.66 -9.08
N THR A 171 7.72 -4.64 -9.46
CA THR A 171 8.01 -3.24 -9.08
C THR A 171 7.87 -3.04 -7.56
N LEU A 172 6.84 -3.60 -6.92
CA LEU A 172 6.69 -3.54 -5.47
C LEU A 172 7.84 -4.27 -4.74
N GLY A 173 8.30 -5.39 -5.27
CA GLY A 173 9.46 -6.12 -4.75
C GLY A 173 10.77 -5.32 -4.83
N SER A 174 10.96 -4.51 -5.91
CA SER A 174 12.16 -3.69 -6.07
C SER A 174 12.23 -2.49 -5.11
N LEU A 175 11.12 -2.06 -4.50
CA LEU A 175 11.10 -0.97 -3.51
C LEU A 175 11.90 -1.27 -2.24
N ARG A 176 12.27 -2.53 -2.04
CA ARG A 176 13.21 -2.96 -1.00
C ARG A 176 14.53 -2.16 -1.04
N GLU A 177 15.05 -1.92 -2.25
CA GLU A 177 16.31 -1.20 -2.45
C GLU A 177 16.22 0.29 -2.08
N ASP A 178 15.02 0.85 -2.10
CA ASP A 178 14.75 2.25 -1.76
C ASP A 178 14.52 2.48 -0.25
N GLY A 179 14.56 1.43 0.58
CA GLY A 179 14.37 1.51 2.03
C GLY A 179 12.95 1.88 2.45
N VAL A 180 11.96 1.67 1.59
CA VAL A 180 10.54 1.89 1.89
C VAL A 180 9.95 0.60 2.44
N SER A 181 9.34 0.67 3.62
CA SER A 181 8.55 -0.45 4.13
C SER A 181 7.25 -0.56 3.34
N VAL A 182 6.91 -1.76 2.87
CA VAL A 182 5.70 -1.99 2.07
C VAL A 182 4.83 -3.05 2.73
N VAL A 183 3.56 -2.73 2.98
CA VAL A 183 2.56 -3.69 3.49
C VAL A 183 1.42 -3.78 2.48
N ILE A 184 1.17 -4.99 1.99
CA ILE A 184 0.26 -5.24 0.86
C ILE A 184 -0.83 -6.20 1.30
N ALA A 185 -2.08 -5.75 1.32
CA ALA A 185 -3.22 -6.65 1.43
C ALA A 185 -3.49 -7.26 0.04
N THR A 186 -3.48 -8.59 -0.06
CA THR A 186 -3.69 -9.25 -1.35
C THR A 186 -4.15 -10.71 -1.21
N HIS A 187 -4.83 -11.20 -2.23
CA HIS A 187 -5.08 -12.61 -2.46
C HIS A 187 -4.29 -13.16 -3.66
N ASP A 188 -3.48 -12.32 -4.32
CA ASP A 188 -2.71 -12.68 -5.52
C ASP A 188 -1.42 -13.43 -5.13
N PRO A 189 -1.24 -14.70 -5.59
CA PRO A 189 -0.03 -15.47 -5.31
C PRO A 189 1.24 -14.84 -5.87
N SER A 190 1.17 -14.07 -6.96
CA SER A 190 2.34 -13.44 -7.57
C SER A 190 2.89 -12.30 -6.70
N ILE A 191 2.01 -11.51 -6.09
CA ILE A 191 2.38 -10.49 -5.08
C ILE A 191 2.97 -11.17 -3.85
N ARG A 192 2.28 -12.19 -3.32
CA ARG A 192 2.75 -12.94 -2.15
C ARG A 192 4.17 -13.51 -2.36
N ALA A 193 4.46 -14.02 -3.55
CA ALA A 193 5.78 -14.59 -3.87
C ALA A 193 6.92 -13.54 -3.89
N GLN A 194 6.61 -12.25 -4.01
CA GLN A 194 7.58 -11.16 -3.96
C GLN A 194 7.74 -10.57 -2.55
N CYS A 195 6.96 -11.04 -1.59
CA CYS A 195 7.02 -10.57 -0.20
C CYS A 195 7.91 -11.47 0.64
N ASP A 196 8.68 -10.86 1.55
CA ASP A 196 9.58 -11.57 2.46
C ASP A 196 8.84 -12.14 3.67
N ALA A 197 7.71 -11.54 4.05
CA ALA A 197 6.89 -11.96 5.16
C ALA A 197 5.41 -12.04 4.78
N VAL A 198 4.67 -12.89 5.47
CA VAL A 198 3.24 -13.08 5.26
C VAL A 198 2.53 -13.07 6.60
N ILE A 199 1.47 -12.27 6.70
CA ILE A 199 0.51 -12.29 7.80
C ILE A 199 -0.78 -12.90 7.25
N ASP A 200 -1.10 -14.11 7.67
CA ASP A 200 -2.34 -14.79 7.28
C ASP A 200 -3.42 -14.57 8.34
N LEU A 201 -4.40 -13.73 8.02
CA LEU A 201 -5.49 -13.39 8.94
C LEU A 201 -6.41 -14.57 9.23
N ALA A 202 -6.40 -15.63 8.44
CA ALA A 202 -7.17 -16.82 8.74
C ALA A 202 -6.73 -17.49 10.07
N HIS A 203 -5.48 -17.32 10.47
CA HIS A 203 -4.95 -17.87 11.73
C HIS A 203 -5.36 -17.06 12.98
N PHE A 204 -5.95 -15.88 12.79
CA PHE A 204 -6.30 -14.95 13.86
C PHE A 204 -7.81 -14.70 13.97
N GLN A 205 -8.63 -15.46 13.24
CA GLN A 205 -10.09 -15.44 13.36
C GLN A 205 -10.50 -16.30 14.56
N ASP A 206 -11.45 -15.82 15.37
CA ASP A 206 -11.98 -16.60 16.51
C ASP A 206 -12.68 -17.85 16.00
N GLU A 207 -12.29 -19.02 16.51
CA GLU A 207 -12.89 -20.33 16.16
C GLU A 207 -14.34 -20.50 16.69
N GLU A 208 -14.81 -19.58 17.53
CA GLU A 208 -16.14 -19.71 18.19
C GLU A 208 -17.33 -19.49 17.24
N GLU A 209 -17.14 -19.01 16.01
CA GLU A 209 -18.23 -18.72 15.07
C GLU A 209 -18.39 -19.73 13.91
N GLN A 210 -17.62 -20.81 13.90
CA GLN A 210 -17.81 -21.89 12.91
C GLN A 210 -18.72 -23.01 13.38
N ARG A 211 -19.50 -22.78 14.45
CA ARG A 211 -20.47 -23.78 14.97
C ARG A 211 -21.91 -23.31 14.89
#